data_77e853be09d065fd67b3b0a5be9e7d1b
#
_entry.id   77e853be09d065fd67b3b0a5be9e7d1b
#
_cell.length_a   1.000
_cell.length_b   1.000
_cell.length_c   1.000
_cell.angle_alpha   90.00
_cell.angle_beta   90.00
_cell.angle_gamma   90.00
#
_symmetry.space_group_name_H-M   'P 1'
#
loop_
_entity.id
_entity.type
_entity.pdbx_description
1 polymer ?
#
loop_
_entity_poly.entity_id
_entity_poly.type
_entity_poly.pdbx_seq_one_letter_code
_entity_poly.pdbx_strand_id
1 'polypeptide(L)'
;MCTGKFDPNKAETLGVPRGKMRGQLVRGEDVTLPDGRVIKSSDVVGETQKGARFIVVDCPTSAHLNELTNPNSKASVALAKLAEGDGTPEGADKIGELACVVHLAPADVASSDEYARWMETCDAFVNKKDTDGAASKDSSPAPVRHLLVNQRETKGAPVFRSAARVNARLHLVDSTCFPEPAKGGAEDVALVDSAMKEAMERASTSFDANGAKANNAFAGVNGAAYTLWPKHKVGLDLTGAAVQETNEAMRSDLDPAALRKLVSDAETARIAKLGGGDQGGADAELDVPPGLAAMKEGDAEILFLGTGSSAPAKYRNVTGIVLDQKAKGSVFVDTGEGTLGQLVRCVGSEAADDIIRRLKCVWISHIHADHHVGLPSILARRRALTGDGAETDPIVVVGPKDLRRFLNAYNAVEPLHARFVDCRATSDAEWAKDGEGADEDGEGAKEGEFDWGDSLGYVRDACASLGLRRMVSTPVVHCAHAFALTMESNATCTESGEGWKFVYSGDTRPCSSVTEAARGATVLVHEATFEDGMEEDAVKKRHSTVGEAVKVGNDARAYRTVLTHFSQRYPKVPVFKGGTRVGVAFDLMRLDFKTGLPRVPSFLDAARSLFPEEEEAEAPETETAP
;
A
#
# COMPACT_ATOMS: atom_id res chain seq x y z
N MET A 1 -25.01 3.38 -15.93
CA MET A 1 -25.78 2.90 -17.10
C MET A 1 -24.78 2.50 -18.16
N CYS A 2 -24.92 1.32 -18.75
CA CYS A 2 -24.06 0.91 -19.86
C CYS A 2 -24.75 1.32 -21.16
N THR A 3 -24.11 2.17 -21.97
CA THR A 3 -24.60 2.52 -23.31
C THR A 3 -24.86 1.25 -24.11
N GLY A 4 -25.94 1.22 -24.90
CA GLY A 4 -26.25 0.09 -25.75
C GLY A 4 -25.10 -0.23 -26.72
N LYS A 5 -25.10 -1.44 -27.25
CA LYS A 5 -24.04 -1.86 -28.19
C LYS A 5 -24.13 -1.04 -29.48
N PHE A 6 -23.03 -0.42 -29.87
CA PHE A 6 -22.91 0.25 -31.16
C PHE A 6 -22.98 -0.77 -32.29
N ASP A 7 -23.79 -0.47 -33.32
CA ASP A 7 -23.93 -1.29 -34.52
C ASP A 7 -23.11 -0.70 -35.68
N PRO A 8 -21.92 -1.23 -35.96
CA PRO A 8 -21.07 -0.73 -37.03
C PRO A 8 -21.69 -0.85 -38.42
N ASN A 9 -22.54 -1.88 -38.62
CA ASN A 9 -23.16 -2.13 -39.93
C ASN A 9 -24.27 -1.11 -40.20
N LYS A 10 -25.10 -0.80 -39.20
CA LYS A 10 -26.09 0.29 -39.29
C LYS A 10 -25.40 1.64 -39.54
N ALA A 11 -24.31 1.92 -38.81
CA ALA A 11 -23.56 3.16 -39.00
C ALA A 11 -22.99 3.27 -40.43
N GLU A 12 -22.54 2.18 -41.00
CA GLU A 12 -22.02 2.11 -42.37
C GLU A 12 -23.14 2.32 -43.39
N THR A 13 -24.29 1.65 -43.22
CA THR A 13 -25.47 1.82 -44.06
C THR A 13 -25.99 3.25 -44.04
N LEU A 14 -25.94 3.93 -42.91
CA LEU A 14 -26.34 5.33 -42.74
C LEU A 14 -25.28 6.32 -43.25
N GLY A 15 -24.10 5.84 -43.69
CA GLY A 15 -23.04 6.66 -44.25
C GLY A 15 -22.20 7.38 -43.18
N VAL A 16 -22.18 6.91 -41.93
CA VAL A 16 -21.36 7.51 -40.87
C VAL A 16 -19.89 7.13 -41.03
N PRO A 17 -18.98 8.10 -41.26
CA PRO A 17 -17.55 7.83 -41.41
C PRO A 17 -16.95 7.19 -40.16
N ARG A 18 -15.96 6.33 -40.35
CA ARG A 18 -15.18 5.77 -39.23
C ARG A 18 -14.42 6.89 -38.52
N GLY A 19 -14.24 6.78 -37.20
CA GLY A 19 -13.47 7.72 -36.39
C GLY A 19 -14.36 8.60 -35.51
N LYS A 20 -14.06 9.90 -35.42
CA LYS A 20 -14.61 10.84 -34.43
C LYS A 20 -16.15 10.86 -34.37
N MET A 21 -16.82 10.82 -35.51
CA MET A 21 -18.30 10.84 -35.55
C MET A 21 -18.92 9.56 -34.92
N ARG A 22 -18.34 8.37 -35.20
CA ARG A 22 -18.81 7.13 -34.57
C ARG A 22 -18.58 7.19 -33.05
N GLY A 23 -17.45 7.76 -32.60
CA GLY A 23 -17.17 7.98 -31.18
C GLY A 23 -18.17 8.94 -30.49
N GLN A 24 -18.66 9.97 -31.20
CA GLN A 24 -19.70 10.86 -30.70
C GLN A 24 -21.01 10.12 -30.52
N LEU A 25 -21.45 9.34 -31.52
CA LEU A 25 -22.67 8.52 -31.43
C LEU A 25 -22.61 7.51 -30.29
N VAL A 26 -21.45 6.87 -30.05
CA VAL A 26 -21.26 5.97 -28.88
C VAL A 26 -21.42 6.71 -27.55
N ARG A 27 -21.06 7.99 -27.48
CA ARG A 27 -21.26 8.81 -26.28
C ARG A 27 -22.67 9.36 -26.10
N GLY A 28 -23.59 9.05 -27.05
CA GLY A 28 -24.96 9.52 -27.01
C GLY A 28 -25.18 10.88 -27.69
N GLU A 29 -24.16 11.39 -28.40
CA GLU A 29 -24.23 12.64 -29.15
C GLU A 29 -24.72 12.40 -30.58
N ASP A 30 -25.70 13.17 -31.05
CA ASP A 30 -26.11 13.12 -32.44
C ASP A 30 -25.08 13.78 -33.34
N VAL A 31 -24.91 13.29 -34.58
CA VAL A 31 -23.91 13.82 -35.51
C VAL A 31 -24.58 14.29 -36.80
N THR A 32 -24.07 15.38 -37.38
CA THR A 32 -24.51 15.85 -38.70
C THR A 32 -23.50 15.45 -39.74
N LEU A 33 -23.95 14.71 -40.76
CA LEU A 33 -23.12 14.31 -41.88
C LEU A 33 -22.82 15.49 -42.83
N PRO A 34 -21.81 15.41 -43.69
CA PRO A 34 -21.46 16.47 -44.64
C PRO A 34 -22.59 16.81 -45.61
N ASP A 35 -23.53 15.90 -45.84
CA ASP A 35 -24.72 16.08 -46.71
C ASP A 35 -25.90 16.74 -45.96
N GLY A 36 -25.72 17.14 -44.69
CA GLY A 36 -26.71 17.81 -43.87
C GLY A 36 -27.65 16.86 -43.12
N ARG A 37 -27.57 15.55 -43.31
CA ARG A 37 -28.38 14.59 -42.55
C ARG A 37 -27.92 14.50 -41.12
N VAL A 38 -28.83 14.51 -40.19
CA VAL A 38 -28.55 14.27 -38.75
C VAL A 38 -28.80 12.80 -38.45
N ILE A 39 -27.77 12.14 -37.96
CA ILE A 39 -27.87 10.77 -37.47
C ILE A 39 -27.94 10.81 -35.96
N LYS A 40 -29.00 10.25 -35.40
CA LYS A 40 -29.16 10.17 -33.94
C LYS A 40 -28.37 9.03 -33.37
N SER A 41 -27.85 9.21 -32.17
CA SER A 41 -27.17 8.12 -31.44
C SER A 41 -28.07 6.87 -31.35
N SER A 42 -29.36 7.03 -31.09
CA SER A 42 -30.35 5.94 -31.02
C SER A 42 -30.49 5.12 -32.32
N ASP A 43 -30.09 5.67 -33.47
CA ASP A 43 -30.18 4.95 -34.75
C ASP A 43 -29.16 3.85 -34.89
N VAL A 44 -28.01 3.99 -34.21
CA VAL A 44 -26.83 3.10 -34.32
C VAL A 44 -26.37 2.52 -32.99
N VAL A 45 -26.87 3.04 -31.89
CA VAL A 45 -26.61 2.52 -30.53
C VAL A 45 -27.89 1.88 -30.02
N GLY A 46 -27.80 0.63 -29.62
CA GLY A 46 -28.94 -0.10 -29.05
C GLY A 46 -29.45 0.55 -27.75
N GLU A 47 -30.55 0.05 -27.23
CA GLU A 47 -31.10 0.53 -25.99
C GLU A 47 -30.10 0.46 -24.85
N THR A 48 -30.06 1.53 -24.04
CA THR A 48 -29.26 1.58 -22.81
C THR A 48 -29.71 0.49 -21.85
N GLN A 49 -28.82 -0.40 -21.50
CA GLN A 49 -29.14 -1.48 -20.57
C GLN A 49 -28.85 -1.04 -19.13
N LYS A 50 -29.73 -1.44 -18.22
CA LYS A 50 -29.51 -1.25 -16.78
C LYS A 50 -28.35 -2.16 -16.34
N GLY A 51 -27.28 -1.57 -15.80
CA GLY A 51 -26.18 -2.33 -15.21
C GLY A 51 -26.56 -2.87 -13.83
N ALA A 52 -25.94 -3.97 -13.42
CA ALA A 52 -26.07 -4.45 -12.06
C ALA A 52 -25.51 -3.41 -11.06
N ARG A 53 -26.10 -3.34 -9.87
CA ARG A 53 -25.62 -2.51 -8.76
C ARG A 53 -24.85 -3.35 -7.76
N PHE A 54 -23.96 -2.72 -7.04
CA PHE A 54 -23.35 -3.28 -5.84
C PHE A 54 -23.31 -2.23 -4.73
N ILE A 55 -23.24 -2.70 -3.49
CA ILE A 55 -23.07 -1.87 -2.30
C ILE A 55 -21.82 -2.36 -1.58
N VAL A 56 -21.01 -1.43 -1.08
CA VAL A 56 -19.93 -1.72 -0.13
C VAL A 56 -20.34 -1.14 1.21
N VAL A 57 -20.33 -1.97 2.23
CA VAL A 57 -20.67 -1.60 3.60
C VAL A 57 -19.44 -1.76 4.47
N ASP A 58 -18.98 -0.68 5.06
CA ASP A 58 -17.95 -0.68 6.09
C ASP A 58 -18.62 -0.58 7.46
N CYS A 59 -18.52 -1.67 8.24
CA CYS A 59 -19.15 -1.78 9.55
C CYS A 59 -18.15 -2.34 10.58
N PRO A 60 -17.20 -1.52 11.02
CA PRO A 60 -16.08 -1.99 11.84
C PRO A 60 -16.43 -2.31 13.30
N THR A 61 -17.57 -1.86 13.80
CA THR A 61 -17.99 -2.10 15.20
C THR A 61 -19.51 -2.24 15.33
N SER A 62 -19.96 -2.76 16.47
CA SER A 62 -21.39 -2.84 16.83
C SER A 62 -22.08 -1.46 16.87
N ALA A 63 -21.36 -0.38 17.18
CA ALA A 63 -21.90 0.96 17.13
C ALA A 63 -22.29 1.37 15.69
N HIS A 64 -21.47 1.01 14.71
CA HIS A 64 -21.79 1.23 13.29
C HIS A 64 -22.95 0.34 12.83
N LEU A 65 -23.07 -0.88 13.38
CA LEU A 65 -24.21 -1.74 13.12
C LEU A 65 -25.52 -1.10 13.59
N ASN A 66 -25.51 -0.49 14.78
CA ASN A 66 -26.67 0.25 15.30
C ASN A 66 -27.10 1.38 14.35
N GLU A 67 -26.14 2.04 13.70
CA GLU A 67 -26.45 3.05 12.67
C GLU A 67 -27.05 2.42 11.41
N LEU A 68 -26.63 1.25 11.00
CA LEU A 68 -27.17 0.53 9.85
C LEU A 68 -28.59 0.00 10.11
N THR A 69 -28.89 -0.40 11.34
CA THR A 69 -30.19 -0.99 11.73
C THR A 69 -31.21 0.04 12.18
N ASN A 70 -30.77 1.24 12.60
CA ASN A 70 -31.67 2.33 12.97
C ASN A 70 -32.35 2.94 11.74
N PRO A 71 -33.68 2.81 11.57
CA PRO A 71 -34.39 3.27 10.38
C PRO A 71 -34.33 4.79 10.17
N ASN A 72 -34.01 5.54 11.22
CA ASN A 72 -33.90 7.01 11.18
C ASN A 72 -32.48 7.49 10.93
N SER A 73 -31.49 6.60 10.87
CA SER A 73 -30.11 6.96 10.59
C SER A 73 -29.93 7.45 9.16
N LYS A 74 -28.90 8.27 8.93
CA LYS A 74 -28.56 8.72 7.58
C LYS A 74 -28.18 7.53 6.67
N ALA A 75 -27.54 6.50 7.22
CA ALA A 75 -27.14 5.31 6.50
C ALA A 75 -28.37 4.50 6.04
N SER A 76 -29.29 4.19 6.94
CA SER A 76 -30.53 3.46 6.61
C SER A 76 -31.42 4.22 5.63
N VAL A 77 -31.57 5.53 5.83
CA VAL A 77 -32.32 6.39 4.89
C VAL A 77 -31.67 6.42 3.50
N ALA A 78 -30.34 6.49 3.43
CA ALA A 78 -29.64 6.44 2.16
C ALA A 78 -29.80 5.08 1.46
N LEU A 79 -29.70 3.97 2.21
CA LEU A 79 -29.93 2.62 1.68
C LEU A 79 -31.37 2.45 1.16
N ALA A 80 -32.37 2.93 1.90
CA ALA A 80 -33.76 2.88 1.48
C ALA A 80 -33.99 3.67 0.16
N LYS A 81 -33.43 4.87 0.05
CA LYS A 81 -33.45 5.66 -1.20
C LYS A 81 -32.74 4.96 -2.36
N LEU A 82 -31.63 4.30 -2.11
CA LEU A 82 -30.94 3.49 -3.13
C LEU A 82 -31.78 2.29 -3.59
N ALA A 83 -32.61 1.74 -2.71
CA ALA A 83 -33.50 0.65 -3.02
C ALA A 83 -34.73 1.11 -3.84
N GLU A 84 -35.29 2.26 -3.51
CA GLU A 84 -36.53 2.80 -4.12
C GLU A 84 -36.28 3.59 -5.42
N GLY A 85 -35.03 3.95 -5.72
CA GLY A 85 -34.68 4.89 -6.78
C GLY A 85 -34.81 6.34 -6.32
N ASP A 86 -34.69 7.30 -7.24
CA ASP A 86 -34.78 8.73 -6.95
C ASP A 86 -36.26 9.23 -6.71
N GLY A 87 -37.18 8.29 -6.59
CA GLY A 87 -38.61 8.57 -6.35
C GLY A 87 -39.34 9.13 -7.56
N THR A 88 -38.69 9.23 -8.72
CA THR A 88 -39.36 9.61 -9.97
C THR A 88 -39.66 8.36 -10.80
N PRO A 89 -40.82 8.32 -11.53
CA PRO A 89 -41.12 7.22 -12.44
C PRO A 89 -40.01 6.98 -13.49
N GLU A 90 -39.34 8.04 -13.91
CA GLU A 90 -38.22 7.99 -14.86
C GLU A 90 -36.92 7.52 -14.20
N GLY A 91 -36.72 7.73 -12.89
CA GLY A 91 -35.57 7.30 -12.12
C GLY A 91 -35.59 5.82 -11.78
N ALA A 92 -36.77 5.30 -11.40
CA ALA A 92 -36.96 3.87 -11.12
C ALA A 92 -36.64 2.99 -12.35
N ASP A 93 -36.97 3.50 -13.54
CA ASP A 93 -36.66 2.81 -14.80
C ASP A 93 -35.18 2.81 -15.18
N LYS A 94 -34.36 3.66 -14.57
CA LYS A 94 -32.93 3.79 -14.87
C LYS A 94 -32.03 2.97 -13.95
N ILE A 95 -32.55 2.40 -12.87
CA ILE A 95 -31.77 1.71 -11.84
C ILE A 95 -31.81 0.19 -12.09
N GLY A 96 -30.62 -0.43 -12.14
CA GLY A 96 -30.47 -1.90 -12.30
C GLY A 96 -30.67 -2.65 -10.97
N GLU A 97 -30.76 -3.95 -11.04
CA GLU A 97 -30.89 -4.84 -9.88
C GLU A 97 -29.66 -4.80 -8.97
N LEU A 98 -29.86 -4.90 -7.65
CA LEU A 98 -28.76 -5.11 -6.70
C LEU A 98 -28.27 -6.55 -6.86
N ALA A 99 -27.02 -6.71 -7.28
CA ALA A 99 -26.43 -8.01 -7.56
C ALA A 99 -25.51 -8.49 -6.44
N CYS A 100 -24.83 -7.54 -5.76
CA CYS A 100 -23.81 -7.88 -4.78
C CYS A 100 -23.76 -6.83 -3.66
N VAL A 101 -23.53 -7.32 -2.43
CA VAL A 101 -23.17 -6.50 -1.27
C VAL A 101 -21.82 -6.99 -0.76
N VAL A 102 -20.85 -6.10 -0.65
CA VAL A 102 -19.52 -6.36 -0.08
C VAL A 102 -19.50 -5.84 1.35
N HIS A 103 -19.22 -6.72 2.28
CA HIS A 103 -19.23 -6.43 3.72
C HIS A 103 -17.79 -6.34 4.24
N LEU A 104 -17.38 -5.13 4.63
CA LEU A 104 -16.14 -4.86 5.35
C LEU A 104 -16.47 -4.82 6.84
N ALA A 105 -16.58 -5.98 7.47
CA ALA A 105 -16.97 -6.10 8.87
C ALA A 105 -16.13 -7.16 9.58
N PRO A 106 -15.66 -6.90 10.82
CA PRO A 106 -14.97 -7.92 11.64
C PRO A 106 -15.89 -9.13 11.89
N ALA A 107 -15.28 -10.29 12.13
CA ALA A 107 -16.04 -11.54 12.31
C ALA A 107 -17.05 -11.47 13.46
N ASP A 108 -16.67 -10.85 14.57
CA ASP A 108 -17.54 -10.65 15.74
C ASP A 108 -18.79 -9.81 15.42
N VAL A 109 -18.66 -8.81 14.53
CA VAL A 109 -19.79 -8.02 14.05
C VAL A 109 -20.58 -8.79 13.01
N ALA A 110 -19.90 -9.35 11.98
CA ALA A 110 -20.53 -10.04 10.86
C ALA A 110 -21.29 -11.31 11.29
N SER A 111 -20.85 -11.99 12.38
CA SER A 111 -21.50 -13.17 12.93
C SER A 111 -22.67 -12.89 13.87
N SER A 112 -22.96 -11.61 14.18
CA SER A 112 -24.07 -11.27 15.08
C SER A 112 -25.43 -11.50 14.43
N ASP A 113 -26.42 -11.89 15.25
CA ASP A 113 -27.82 -12.05 14.80
C ASP A 113 -28.40 -10.75 14.23
N GLU A 114 -27.93 -9.62 14.74
CA GLU A 114 -28.38 -8.32 14.28
C GLU A 114 -27.85 -8.00 12.88
N TYR A 115 -26.58 -8.35 12.60
CA TYR A 115 -25.99 -8.21 11.27
C TYR A 115 -26.64 -9.13 10.25
N ALA A 116 -26.92 -10.39 10.64
CA ALA A 116 -27.61 -11.34 9.80
C ALA A 116 -29.01 -10.84 9.40
N ARG A 117 -29.78 -10.32 10.36
CA ARG A 117 -31.10 -9.70 10.09
C ARG A 117 -31.00 -8.48 9.18
N TRP A 118 -29.93 -7.69 9.32
CA TRP A 118 -29.70 -6.57 8.43
C TRP A 118 -29.38 -7.04 7.00
N MET A 119 -28.60 -8.09 6.81
CA MET A 119 -28.36 -8.66 5.47
C MET A 119 -29.64 -9.17 4.82
N GLU A 120 -30.58 -9.76 5.58
CA GLU A 120 -31.90 -10.14 5.08
C GLU A 120 -32.69 -8.95 4.52
N THR A 121 -32.52 -7.76 5.11
CA THR A 121 -33.15 -6.55 4.58
C THR A 121 -32.58 -6.17 3.20
N CYS A 122 -31.30 -6.44 2.95
CA CYS A 122 -30.69 -6.22 1.63
C CYS A 122 -31.29 -7.16 0.57
N ASP A 123 -31.58 -8.41 0.93
CA ASP A 123 -32.28 -9.36 0.05
C ASP A 123 -33.70 -8.90 -0.28
N ALA A 124 -34.40 -8.30 0.70
CA ALA A 124 -35.74 -7.78 0.52
C ALA A 124 -35.81 -6.57 -0.45
N PHE A 125 -34.71 -5.80 -0.59
CA PHE A 125 -34.63 -4.71 -1.56
C PHE A 125 -34.70 -5.19 -3.03
N VAL A 126 -34.37 -6.44 -3.30
CA VAL A 126 -34.45 -7.03 -4.66
C VAL A 126 -35.82 -7.63 -4.93
N ASN A 127 -36.49 -8.08 -3.89
CA ASN A 127 -37.76 -8.82 -3.99
C ASN A 127 -39.02 -7.95 -3.99
N LYS A 128 -38.91 -6.61 -3.90
CA LYS A 128 -40.05 -5.73 -4.17
C LYS A 128 -40.39 -5.82 -5.67
N LYS A 129 -41.19 -6.81 -6.01
CA LYS A 129 -41.83 -6.93 -7.34
C LYS A 129 -42.67 -5.71 -7.60
N ASP A 130 -42.59 -5.19 -8.82
CA ASP A 130 -43.63 -4.43 -9.43
C ASP A 130 -44.95 -5.18 -9.24
N THR A 131 -45.84 -4.68 -8.38
CA THR A 131 -47.16 -5.23 -8.13
C THR A 131 -48.11 -4.98 -9.29
N ASP A 132 -47.64 -4.40 -10.38
CA ASP A 132 -48.41 -4.15 -11.60
C ASP A 132 -48.00 -5.09 -12.74
N GLY A 133 -48.64 -6.20 -12.74
CA GLY A 133 -49.03 -7.12 -13.79
C GLY A 133 -48.26 -7.12 -15.12
N ALA A 134 -47.22 -7.91 -15.23
CA ALA A 134 -46.87 -8.76 -16.38
C ALA A 134 -45.62 -9.56 -16.05
N ALA A 135 -45.76 -10.59 -15.26
CA ALA A 135 -44.68 -11.55 -15.02
C ALA A 135 -44.51 -12.44 -16.25
N SER A 136 -43.36 -12.32 -16.92
CA SER A 136 -42.85 -13.43 -17.73
C SER A 136 -42.53 -14.59 -16.81
N LYS A 137 -43.08 -15.77 -17.03
CA LYS A 137 -43.11 -16.93 -16.15
C LYS A 137 -41.74 -17.59 -15.88
N ASP A 138 -40.60 -17.01 -16.32
CA ASP A 138 -39.32 -17.73 -16.37
C ASP A 138 -38.11 -17.04 -15.74
N SER A 139 -38.25 -15.95 -14.98
CA SER A 139 -37.11 -15.34 -14.31
C SER A 139 -37.41 -14.85 -12.91
N SER A 140 -37.29 -15.73 -11.93
CA SER A 140 -37.12 -15.27 -10.55
C SER A 140 -35.82 -14.44 -10.48
N PRO A 141 -35.85 -13.24 -9.83
CA PRO A 141 -34.64 -12.44 -9.69
C PRO A 141 -33.55 -13.27 -8.99
N ALA A 142 -32.32 -13.19 -9.51
CA ALA A 142 -31.19 -13.86 -8.87
C ALA A 142 -31.01 -13.29 -7.44
N PRO A 143 -30.76 -14.14 -6.44
CA PRO A 143 -30.54 -13.66 -5.08
C PRO A 143 -29.32 -12.73 -5.01
N VAL A 144 -29.38 -11.73 -4.13
CA VAL A 144 -28.23 -10.86 -3.85
C VAL A 144 -27.05 -11.72 -3.36
N ARG A 145 -25.86 -11.44 -3.85
CA ARG A 145 -24.63 -12.11 -3.39
C ARG A 145 -23.99 -11.27 -2.30
N HIS A 146 -23.70 -11.87 -1.16
CA HIS A 146 -23.01 -11.25 -0.04
C HIS A 146 -21.54 -11.69 -0.02
N LEU A 147 -20.61 -10.76 -0.16
CA LEU A 147 -19.18 -11.01 -0.07
C LEU A 147 -18.68 -10.49 1.28
N LEU A 148 -18.35 -11.40 2.19
CA LEU A 148 -17.82 -11.08 3.51
C LEU A 148 -16.30 -10.91 3.41
N VAL A 149 -15.83 -9.69 3.55
CA VAL A 149 -14.40 -9.34 3.52
C VAL A 149 -13.99 -8.90 4.91
N ASN A 150 -13.16 -9.70 5.56
CA ASN A 150 -12.72 -9.42 6.90
C ASN A 150 -11.24 -9.01 6.92
N GLN A 151 -10.98 -7.74 7.22
CA GLN A 151 -9.63 -7.17 7.18
C GLN A 151 -8.67 -7.74 8.23
N ARG A 152 -9.17 -8.18 9.39
CA ARG A 152 -8.31 -8.75 10.44
C ARG A 152 -7.83 -10.16 10.12
N GLU A 153 -8.46 -10.82 9.21
CA GLU A 153 -8.38 -12.26 9.02
C GLU A 153 -7.61 -12.68 7.78
N THR A 154 -7.19 -11.73 6.97
CA THR A 154 -6.12 -11.97 6.00
C THR A 154 -4.75 -12.14 6.67
N LYS A 155 -4.73 -12.53 7.96
CA LYS A 155 -3.54 -12.74 8.79
C LYS A 155 -2.46 -13.45 7.99
N GLY A 156 -1.48 -12.68 7.52
CA GLY A 156 -0.36 -13.19 6.75
C GLY A 156 -0.68 -13.62 5.31
N ALA A 157 -1.93 -13.55 4.85
CA ALA A 157 -2.23 -13.83 3.46
C ALA A 157 -1.62 -12.75 2.54
N PRO A 158 -0.88 -13.14 1.50
CA PRO A 158 -0.32 -12.18 0.57
C PRO A 158 -1.44 -11.49 -0.21
N VAL A 159 -1.28 -10.20 -0.50
CA VAL A 159 -2.21 -9.49 -1.39
C VAL A 159 -2.13 -10.07 -2.80
N PHE A 160 -0.90 -10.35 -3.25
CA PHE A 160 -0.65 -10.92 -4.56
C PHE A 160 0.21 -12.18 -4.45
N ARG A 161 -0.17 -13.22 -5.22
CA ARG A 161 0.58 -14.48 -5.34
C ARG A 161 2.04 -14.25 -5.78
N SER A 162 2.25 -13.30 -6.70
CA SER A 162 3.60 -12.98 -7.18
C SER A 162 4.49 -12.43 -6.08
N ALA A 163 3.98 -11.55 -5.21
CA ALA A 163 4.72 -11.06 -4.04
C ALA A 163 5.02 -12.19 -3.04
N ALA A 164 4.04 -13.08 -2.80
CA ALA A 164 4.25 -14.25 -1.95
C ALA A 164 5.37 -15.16 -2.46
N ARG A 165 5.40 -15.41 -3.79
CA ARG A 165 6.43 -16.22 -4.41
C ARG A 165 7.82 -15.56 -4.30
N VAL A 166 7.89 -14.24 -4.46
CA VAL A 166 9.14 -13.48 -4.24
C VAL A 166 9.63 -13.70 -2.82
N ASN A 167 8.78 -13.47 -1.81
CA ASN A 167 9.16 -13.60 -0.41
C ASN A 167 9.53 -15.05 -0.03
N ALA A 168 8.77 -16.04 -0.49
CA ALA A 168 9.07 -17.45 -0.24
C ALA A 168 10.44 -17.86 -0.81
N ARG A 169 10.80 -17.37 -1.97
CA ARG A 169 12.09 -17.65 -2.63
C ARG A 169 13.25 -16.93 -1.95
N LEU A 170 13.08 -15.64 -1.62
CA LEU A 170 14.10 -14.85 -0.92
C LEU A 170 14.43 -15.43 0.47
N HIS A 171 13.48 -16.06 1.14
CA HIS A 171 13.71 -16.78 2.40
C HIS A 171 14.83 -17.82 2.31
N LEU A 172 15.05 -18.43 1.14
CA LEU A 172 16.15 -19.38 0.92
C LEU A 172 17.51 -18.70 0.80
N VAL A 173 17.56 -17.41 0.47
CA VAL A 173 18.79 -16.61 0.42
C VAL A 173 19.29 -16.31 1.83
N ASP A 174 18.39 -15.79 2.66
CA ASP A 174 18.65 -15.52 4.08
C ASP A 174 17.33 -15.44 4.85
N SER A 175 17.10 -16.40 5.75
CA SER A 175 15.84 -16.49 6.51
C SER A 175 15.69 -15.41 7.58
N THR A 176 16.76 -14.74 7.98
CA THR A 176 16.74 -13.65 8.95
C THR A 176 16.33 -12.33 8.28
N CYS A 177 16.98 -12.02 7.16
CA CYS A 177 16.69 -10.80 6.42
C CYS A 177 15.39 -10.90 5.59
N PHE A 178 15.00 -12.10 5.19
CA PHE A 178 13.78 -12.38 4.45
C PHE A 178 12.94 -13.44 5.20
N PRO A 179 12.37 -13.11 6.35
CA PRO A 179 11.51 -14.04 7.08
C PRO A 179 10.29 -14.42 6.23
N GLU A 180 9.77 -15.61 6.44
CA GLU A 180 8.46 -15.92 5.89
C GLU A 180 7.42 -14.93 6.45
N PRO A 181 6.47 -14.47 5.62
CA PRO A 181 5.40 -13.63 6.12
C PRO A 181 4.72 -14.27 7.32
N ALA A 182 4.42 -13.46 8.34
CA ALA A 182 3.82 -13.93 9.57
C ALA A 182 2.50 -14.63 9.25
N LYS A 183 2.42 -15.90 9.58
CA LYS A 183 1.16 -16.65 9.54
C LYS A 183 0.36 -16.27 10.79
N GLY A 184 -0.94 -15.98 10.63
CA GLY A 184 -1.84 -15.95 11.78
C GLY A 184 -1.74 -17.27 12.55
N GLY A 185 -1.85 -17.22 13.87
CA GLY A 185 -1.83 -18.44 14.67
C GLY A 185 -2.86 -19.46 14.16
N ALA A 186 -2.53 -20.74 14.15
CA ALA A 186 -3.43 -21.79 13.66
C ALA A 186 -4.79 -21.78 14.41
N GLU A 187 -4.78 -21.42 15.70
CA GLU A 187 -5.99 -21.27 16.52
C GLU A 187 -6.83 -20.06 16.08
N ASP A 188 -6.19 -18.97 15.72
CA ASP A 188 -6.87 -17.78 15.21
C ASP A 188 -7.53 -18.02 13.84
N VAL A 189 -6.86 -18.76 12.95
CA VAL A 189 -7.43 -19.14 11.64
C VAL A 189 -8.65 -20.02 11.81
N ALA A 190 -8.60 -21.00 12.72
CA ALA A 190 -9.72 -21.91 12.99
C ALA A 190 -10.94 -21.18 13.60
N LEU A 191 -10.71 -20.23 14.53
CA LEU A 191 -11.78 -19.41 15.11
C LEU A 191 -12.44 -18.50 14.07
N VAL A 192 -11.63 -17.94 13.17
CA VAL A 192 -12.08 -17.09 12.09
C VAL A 192 -12.88 -17.89 11.06
N ASP A 193 -12.35 -19.05 10.64
CA ASP A 193 -13.06 -19.92 9.70
C ASP A 193 -14.39 -20.38 10.28
N SER A 194 -14.47 -20.63 11.58
CA SER A 194 -15.73 -21.02 12.24
C SER A 194 -16.71 -19.85 12.33
N ALA A 195 -16.26 -18.66 12.75
CA ALA A 195 -17.10 -17.46 12.81
C ALA A 195 -17.57 -17.00 11.41
N MET A 196 -16.68 -17.08 10.42
CA MET A 196 -17.03 -16.80 9.03
C MET A 196 -18.01 -17.82 8.49
N LYS A 197 -17.82 -19.12 8.80
CA LYS A 197 -18.74 -20.17 8.42
C LYS A 197 -20.12 -19.97 9.06
N GLU A 198 -20.18 -19.63 10.35
CA GLU A 198 -21.43 -19.27 11.02
C GLU A 198 -22.09 -18.04 10.38
N ALA A 199 -21.32 -16.98 10.08
CA ALA A 199 -21.83 -15.79 9.41
C ALA A 199 -22.38 -16.12 8.02
N MET A 200 -21.68 -16.98 7.27
CA MET A 200 -22.13 -17.46 5.96
C MET A 200 -23.38 -18.34 6.07
N GLU A 201 -23.45 -19.22 7.05
CA GLU A 201 -24.63 -20.05 7.30
C GLU A 201 -25.84 -19.22 7.71
N ARG A 202 -25.65 -18.18 8.53
CA ARG A 202 -26.72 -17.25 8.92
C ARG A 202 -27.17 -16.36 7.76
N ALA A 203 -26.24 -15.85 6.94
CA ALA A 203 -26.54 -15.01 5.78
C ALA A 203 -27.21 -15.79 4.63
N SER A 204 -27.14 -17.12 4.63
CA SER A 204 -27.81 -17.98 3.65
C SER A 204 -29.27 -18.17 3.98
N THR A 205 -30.03 -17.09 4.04
CA THR A 205 -31.45 -17.11 4.44
C THR A 205 -32.42 -17.23 3.28
N SER A 206 -31.95 -16.97 2.04
CA SER A 206 -32.80 -17.15 0.86
C SER A 206 -32.99 -18.62 0.52
N PHE A 207 -34.22 -18.98 0.21
CA PHE A 207 -34.56 -20.33 -0.24
C PHE A 207 -34.62 -20.36 -1.77
N ASP A 208 -34.09 -21.41 -2.38
CA ASP A 208 -34.27 -21.67 -3.80
C ASP A 208 -35.75 -22.04 -4.13
N ALA A 209 -36.06 -22.18 -5.40
CA ALA A 209 -37.41 -22.55 -5.86
C ALA A 209 -37.92 -23.89 -5.29
N ASN A 210 -37.04 -24.70 -4.70
CA ASN A 210 -37.34 -26.00 -4.09
C ASN A 210 -37.37 -25.96 -2.55
N GLY A 211 -37.24 -24.75 -1.94
CA GLY A 211 -37.25 -24.57 -0.49
C GLY A 211 -35.93 -24.94 0.21
N ALA A 212 -34.84 -25.15 -0.54
CA ALA A 212 -33.51 -25.30 0.06
C ALA A 212 -32.87 -23.92 0.29
N LYS A 213 -32.11 -23.76 1.37
CA LYS A 213 -31.34 -22.53 1.62
C LYS A 213 -30.38 -22.30 0.47
N ALA A 214 -30.56 -21.21 -0.27
CA ALA A 214 -29.59 -20.80 -1.28
C ALA A 214 -28.37 -20.21 -0.57
N ASN A 215 -27.18 -20.77 -0.82
CA ASN A 215 -25.94 -20.23 -0.30
C ASN A 215 -25.57 -18.99 -1.14
N ASN A 216 -25.97 -17.81 -0.70
CA ASN A 216 -25.69 -16.53 -1.36
C ASN A 216 -24.62 -15.69 -0.65
N ALA A 217 -24.07 -16.16 0.46
CA ALA A 217 -22.97 -15.55 1.18
C ALA A 217 -21.65 -16.29 0.91
N PHE A 218 -20.59 -15.54 0.64
CA PHE A 218 -19.27 -16.05 0.26
C PHE A 218 -18.19 -15.31 1.04
N ALA A 219 -17.13 -16.03 1.44
CA ALA A 219 -15.93 -15.41 1.95
C ALA A 219 -15.22 -14.65 0.81
N GLY A 220 -14.85 -13.40 1.06
CA GLY A 220 -13.99 -12.62 0.16
C GLY A 220 -12.57 -13.15 0.23
N VAL A 221 -12.11 -13.77 -0.85
CA VAL A 221 -10.73 -14.28 -0.98
C VAL A 221 -9.97 -13.46 -2.03
N ASN A 222 -8.65 -13.35 -1.86
CA ASN A 222 -7.82 -12.63 -2.81
C ASN A 222 -7.94 -13.22 -4.22
N GLY A 223 -8.13 -12.34 -5.21
CA GLY A 223 -8.31 -12.74 -6.60
C GLY A 223 -9.74 -13.15 -6.96
N ALA A 224 -10.69 -13.18 -6.00
CA ALA A 224 -12.10 -13.30 -6.32
C ALA A 224 -12.59 -12.04 -7.06
N ALA A 225 -13.32 -12.24 -8.14
CA ALA A 225 -13.91 -11.16 -8.91
C ALA A 225 -15.43 -11.33 -8.98
N TYR A 226 -16.17 -10.22 -8.89
CA TYR A 226 -17.59 -10.22 -9.14
C TYR A 226 -17.88 -9.45 -10.42
N THR A 227 -18.31 -10.17 -11.47
CA THR A 227 -18.61 -9.56 -12.75
C THR A 227 -19.98 -8.90 -12.69
N LEU A 228 -20.03 -7.59 -12.93
CA LEU A 228 -21.26 -6.79 -12.95
C LEU A 228 -21.85 -6.63 -14.36
N TRP A 229 -21.02 -6.84 -15.38
CA TRP A 229 -21.38 -6.66 -16.79
C TRP A 229 -20.51 -7.53 -17.70
N PRO A 230 -21.00 -8.04 -18.85
CA PRO A 230 -22.39 -7.97 -19.33
C PRO A 230 -23.34 -8.89 -18.56
N LYS A 231 -24.66 -8.65 -18.61
CA LYS A 231 -25.66 -9.37 -17.82
C LYS A 231 -25.52 -10.88 -17.81
N HIS A 232 -25.16 -11.50 -18.96
CA HIS A 232 -24.99 -12.95 -19.08
C HIS A 232 -23.72 -13.50 -18.39
N LYS A 233 -22.84 -12.61 -17.90
CA LYS A 233 -21.64 -12.94 -17.13
C LYS A 233 -21.70 -12.48 -15.67
N VAL A 234 -22.82 -11.86 -15.26
CA VAL A 234 -22.98 -11.40 -13.87
C VAL A 234 -22.84 -12.58 -12.91
N GLY A 235 -21.94 -12.45 -11.95
CA GLY A 235 -21.71 -13.49 -10.96
C GLY A 235 -20.32 -13.45 -10.35
N LEU A 236 -20.12 -14.32 -9.34
CA LEU A 236 -18.85 -14.50 -8.65
C LEU A 236 -17.94 -15.40 -9.50
N ASP A 237 -16.75 -14.91 -9.78
CA ASP A 237 -15.67 -15.63 -10.44
C ASP A 237 -14.54 -15.86 -9.44
N LEU A 238 -14.29 -17.12 -9.12
CA LEU A 238 -13.21 -17.57 -8.23
C LEU A 238 -12.01 -18.13 -8.99
N THR A 239 -11.97 -18.07 -10.30
CA THR A 239 -10.85 -18.62 -11.11
C THR A 239 -9.53 -17.89 -10.84
N GLY A 240 -9.61 -16.59 -10.49
CA GLY A 240 -8.46 -15.82 -10.03
C GLY A 240 -8.16 -15.98 -8.54
N ALA A 241 -9.07 -16.57 -7.77
CA ALA A 241 -8.85 -16.89 -6.38
C ALA A 241 -7.85 -18.06 -6.32
N ALA A 242 -6.57 -17.72 -6.19
CA ALA A 242 -5.51 -18.71 -6.21
C ALA A 242 -5.72 -19.72 -5.09
N VAL A 243 -5.67 -21.01 -5.45
CA VAL A 243 -5.27 -22.04 -4.49
C VAL A 243 -4.02 -21.49 -3.81
N GLN A 244 -4.06 -21.32 -2.49
CA GLN A 244 -2.91 -20.84 -1.72
C GLN A 244 -1.81 -21.88 -1.89
N GLU A 245 -0.85 -21.61 -2.77
CA GLU A 245 0.37 -22.41 -2.86
C GLU A 245 1.11 -22.26 -1.55
N THR A 246 1.57 -23.39 -0.99
CA THR A 246 2.43 -23.32 0.20
C THR A 246 3.77 -22.69 -0.16
N ASN A 247 4.47 -22.12 0.84
CA ASN A 247 5.81 -21.58 0.62
C ASN A 247 6.75 -22.65 0.05
N GLU A 248 6.60 -23.90 0.48
CA GLU A 248 7.36 -25.05 -0.03
C GLU A 248 7.09 -25.29 -1.51
N ALA A 249 5.82 -25.22 -1.95
CA ALA A 249 5.47 -25.35 -3.38
C ALA A 249 6.04 -24.21 -4.22
N MET A 250 6.01 -22.96 -3.69
CA MET A 250 6.54 -21.77 -4.39
C MET A 250 8.07 -21.78 -4.61
N ARG A 251 8.80 -22.62 -3.90
CA ARG A 251 10.27 -22.75 -3.94
C ARG A 251 10.78 -24.14 -4.29
N SER A 252 9.89 -25.07 -4.66
CA SER A 252 10.22 -26.48 -4.90
C SER A 252 11.18 -26.71 -6.07
N ASP A 253 11.28 -25.74 -7.01
CA ASP A 253 12.15 -25.74 -8.17
C ASP A 253 13.57 -25.22 -7.89
N LEU A 254 13.86 -24.77 -6.66
CA LEU A 254 15.13 -24.16 -6.27
C LEU A 254 16.00 -25.11 -5.46
N ASP A 255 17.32 -24.97 -5.63
CA ASP A 255 18.30 -25.63 -4.76
C ASP A 255 18.78 -24.70 -3.64
N PRO A 256 18.34 -24.92 -2.39
CA PRO A 256 18.73 -24.09 -1.26
C PRO A 256 20.24 -24.14 -0.95
N ALA A 257 20.93 -25.23 -1.31
CA ALA A 257 22.36 -25.35 -1.07
C ALA A 257 23.15 -24.48 -2.07
N ALA A 258 22.75 -24.46 -3.33
CA ALA A 258 23.34 -23.60 -4.34
C ALA A 258 23.17 -22.12 -3.99
N LEU A 259 21.99 -21.72 -3.53
CA LEU A 259 21.71 -20.32 -3.11
C LEU A 259 22.59 -19.90 -1.91
N ARG A 260 22.66 -20.73 -0.87
CA ARG A 260 23.53 -20.45 0.29
C ARG A 260 25.00 -20.36 -0.12
N LYS A 261 25.42 -21.18 -1.09
CA LYS A 261 26.78 -21.12 -1.62
C LYS A 261 27.07 -19.79 -2.31
N LEU A 262 26.14 -19.30 -3.15
CA LEU A 262 26.28 -17.97 -3.79
C LEU A 262 26.46 -16.86 -2.75
N VAL A 263 25.64 -16.84 -1.70
CA VAL A 263 25.75 -15.86 -0.61
C VAL A 263 27.10 -15.97 0.10
N SER A 264 27.53 -17.18 0.45
CA SER A 264 28.79 -17.42 1.13
C SER A 264 30.00 -17.03 0.29
N ASP A 265 30.00 -17.36 -1.00
CA ASP A 265 31.07 -16.99 -1.94
C ASP A 265 31.13 -15.45 -2.10
N ALA A 266 30.00 -14.78 -2.24
CA ALA A 266 29.91 -13.32 -2.32
C ALA A 266 30.40 -12.64 -1.03
N GLU A 267 30.03 -13.17 0.13
CA GLU A 267 30.51 -12.66 1.44
C GLU A 267 32.03 -12.86 1.61
N THR A 268 32.53 -14.02 1.23
CA THR A 268 34.00 -14.31 1.26
C THR A 268 34.76 -13.35 0.35
N ALA A 269 34.25 -13.13 -0.88
CA ALA A 269 34.85 -12.21 -1.83
C ALA A 269 34.83 -10.75 -1.33
N ARG A 270 33.76 -10.36 -0.63
CA ARG A 270 33.62 -9.05 0.00
C ARG A 270 34.61 -8.87 1.14
N ILE A 271 34.69 -9.84 2.05
CA ILE A 271 35.63 -9.82 3.19
C ILE A 271 37.08 -9.77 2.71
N ALA A 272 37.42 -10.47 1.64
CA ALA A 272 38.75 -10.43 1.06
C ALA A 272 39.18 -9.04 0.52
N LYS A 273 38.23 -8.16 0.28
CA LYS A 273 38.44 -6.74 -0.13
C LYS A 273 38.57 -5.78 1.06
N LEU A 274 38.31 -6.25 2.28
CA LEU A 274 38.56 -5.46 3.50
C LEU A 274 40.08 -5.25 3.68
N GLY A 275 40.46 -4.06 4.12
CA GLY A 275 41.88 -3.74 4.42
C GLY A 275 42.69 -3.26 3.23
N GLY A 276 42.09 -3.08 2.05
CA GLY A 276 42.76 -2.50 0.88
C GLY A 276 43.18 -1.02 1.01
N GLY A 277 42.88 -0.41 2.15
CA GLY A 277 43.25 0.96 2.49
C GLY A 277 42.64 2.03 1.58
N ASP A 278 43.05 3.26 1.78
CA ASP A 278 42.60 4.47 1.04
C ASP A 278 42.94 4.48 -0.46
N GLN A 279 43.55 3.40 -0.96
CA GLN A 279 43.92 3.17 -2.36
C GLN A 279 42.84 2.43 -3.17
N GLY A 280 41.77 1.94 -2.51
CA GLY A 280 40.64 1.36 -3.19
C GLY A 280 39.79 2.46 -3.88
N GLY A 281 39.50 2.28 -5.17
CA GLY A 281 38.58 3.17 -5.91
C GLY A 281 37.19 3.25 -5.27
N ALA A 282 36.23 3.92 -5.93
CA ALA A 282 34.86 4.13 -5.47
C ALA A 282 34.11 2.83 -5.04
N ASP A 283 34.55 1.67 -5.54
CA ASP A 283 33.98 0.34 -5.27
C ASP A 283 34.73 -0.45 -4.15
N ALA A 284 35.63 0.18 -3.39
CA ALA A 284 36.33 -0.51 -2.28
C ALA A 284 35.33 -0.81 -1.13
N GLU A 285 35.48 -1.98 -0.51
CA GLU A 285 34.76 -2.32 0.72
C GLU A 285 35.25 -1.45 1.87
N LEU A 286 34.33 -0.96 2.69
CA LEU A 286 34.64 -0.14 3.86
C LEU A 286 34.63 -0.99 5.14
N ASP A 287 35.44 -0.60 6.10
CA ASP A 287 35.39 -1.17 7.45
C ASP A 287 34.04 -0.87 8.11
N VAL A 288 33.62 -1.75 9.03
CA VAL A 288 32.39 -1.56 9.78
C VAL A 288 32.49 -0.27 10.59
N PRO A 289 31.57 0.69 10.40
CA PRO A 289 31.60 1.93 11.17
C PRO A 289 31.58 1.68 12.68
N PRO A 290 32.34 2.44 13.48
CA PRO A 290 32.42 2.23 14.93
C PRO A 290 31.06 2.23 15.62
N GLY A 291 30.16 3.14 15.23
CA GLY A 291 28.81 3.20 15.75
C GLY A 291 28.01 1.92 15.50
N LEU A 292 28.19 1.29 14.35
CA LEU A 292 27.57 0.01 14.01
C LEU A 292 28.26 -1.16 14.73
N ALA A 293 29.58 -1.13 14.84
CA ALA A 293 30.37 -2.16 15.52
C ALA A 293 29.97 -2.31 16.99
N ALA A 294 29.62 -1.21 17.66
CA ALA A 294 29.23 -1.20 19.07
C ALA A 294 27.78 -1.67 19.33
N MET A 295 26.94 -1.75 18.30
CA MET A 295 25.56 -2.23 18.42
C MET A 295 25.52 -3.74 18.71
N LYS A 296 24.43 -4.15 19.36
CA LYS A 296 24.07 -5.56 19.54
C LYS A 296 23.01 -5.93 18.51
N GLU A 297 22.92 -7.22 18.22
CA GLU A 297 21.81 -7.78 17.46
C GLU A 297 20.48 -7.45 18.16
N GLY A 298 19.50 -6.98 17.40
CA GLY A 298 18.21 -6.57 17.89
C GLY A 298 18.11 -5.15 18.45
N ASP A 299 19.21 -4.38 18.53
CA ASP A 299 19.13 -2.98 19.00
C ASP A 299 18.34 -2.08 18.05
N ALA A 300 18.53 -2.27 16.75
CA ALA A 300 17.78 -1.57 15.70
C ALA A 300 17.68 -2.39 14.43
N GLU A 301 16.54 -2.31 13.75
CA GLU A 301 16.30 -2.91 12.44
C GLU A 301 15.54 -1.97 11.51
N ILE A 302 15.78 -2.12 10.21
CA ILE A 302 15.01 -1.47 9.15
C ILE A 302 14.05 -2.52 8.58
N LEU A 303 12.75 -2.19 8.56
CA LEU A 303 11.73 -2.99 7.89
C LEU A 303 11.33 -2.28 6.60
N PHE A 304 11.51 -2.94 5.46
CA PHE A 304 11.03 -2.46 4.16
C PHE A 304 9.64 -3.04 3.91
N LEU A 305 8.61 -2.25 4.14
CA LEU A 305 7.22 -2.68 3.99
C LEU A 305 6.70 -2.54 2.56
N GLY A 306 7.36 -1.69 1.77
CA GLY A 306 7.08 -1.50 0.37
C GLY A 306 8.27 -0.84 -0.32
N THR A 307 8.58 -1.31 -1.53
CA THR A 307 9.79 -0.95 -2.28
C THR A 307 9.54 -0.59 -3.73
N GLY A 308 8.26 -0.47 -4.11
CA GLY A 308 7.82 -0.07 -5.44
C GLY A 308 7.38 1.38 -5.51
N SER A 309 7.29 1.92 -6.71
CA SER A 309 6.91 3.29 -7.02
C SER A 309 5.46 3.39 -7.52
N SER A 310 4.85 4.57 -7.36
CA SER A 310 3.61 5.03 -7.98
C SER A 310 2.33 4.36 -7.50
N ALA A 311 2.19 3.04 -7.55
CA ALA A 311 1.00 2.31 -7.12
C ALA A 311 1.35 0.88 -6.68
N PRO A 312 0.57 0.24 -5.79
CA PRO A 312 0.79 -1.14 -5.43
C PRO A 312 0.76 -2.06 -6.66
N ALA A 313 1.70 -2.99 -6.75
CA ALA A 313 1.82 -3.93 -7.85
C ALA A 313 1.84 -5.38 -7.37
N LYS A 314 1.76 -6.29 -8.34
CA LYS A 314 1.80 -7.74 -8.05
C LYS A 314 3.09 -8.23 -7.39
N TYR A 315 4.18 -7.47 -7.51
CA TYR A 315 5.50 -7.85 -6.96
C TYR A 315 5.93 -6.99 -5.78
N ARG A 316 5.55 -5.70 -5.77
CA ARG A 316 5.98 -4.72 -4.78
C ARG A 316 4.85 -3.81 -4.36
N ASN A 317 4.72 -3.57 -3.06
CA ASN A 317 3.91 -2.50 -2.52
C ASN A 317 4.65 -1.17 -2.66
N VAL A 318 3.92 -0.06 -2.54
CA VAL A 318 4.50 1.29 -2.55
C VAL A 318 5.24 1.59 -1.25
N THR A 319 6.03 2.65 -1.27
CA THR A 319 7.01 2.98 -0.24
C THR A 319 6.46 2.99 1.18
N GLY A 320 7.11 2.22 2.04
CA GLY A 320 6.89 2.21 3.49
C GLY A 320 8.09 1.61 4.17
N ILE A 321 8.71 2.35 5.08
CA ILE A 321 9.92 1.94 5.80
C ILE A 321 9.71 2.17 7.30
N VAL A 322 10.15 1.24 8.12
CA VAL A 322 10.16 1.40 9.58
C VAL A 322 11.57 1.25 10.10
N LEU A 323 12.04 2.21 10.86
CA LEU A 323 13.19 2.04 11.73
C LEU A 323 12.68 1.69 13.12
N ASP A 324 12.86 0.43 13.54
CA ASP A 324 12.46 -0.05 14.87
C ASP A 324 13.69 -0.19 15.77
N GLN A 325 13.77 0.64 16.79
CA GLN A 325 14.85 0.60 17.79
C GLN A 325 14.40 -0.11 19.07
N LYS A 326 13.46 -1.04 18.96
CA LYS A 326 12.96 -1.86 20.07
C LYS A 326 12.61 -1.02 21.31
N ALA A 327 13.45 -1.08 22.36
CA ALA A 327 13.20 -0.41 23.64
C ALA A 327 13.05 1.13 23.52
N LYS A 328 13.67 1.75 22.51
CA LYS A 328 13.63 3.21 22.33
C LYS A 328 12.41 3.68 21.53
N GLY A 329 11.79 2.80 20.75
CA GLY A 329 10.64 3.11 19.94
C GLY A 329 10.87 2.94 18.43
N SER A 330 9.90 3.35 17.64
CA SER A 330 9.93 3.23 16.19
C SER A 330 9.69 4.57 15.49
N VAL A 331 10.18 4.67 14.24
CA VAL A 331 9.94 5.76 13.31
C VAL A 331 9.44 5.16 12.00
N PHE A 332 8.34 5.68 11.47
CA PHE A 332 7.92 5.38 10.11
C PHE A 332 8.48 6.45 9.15
N VAL A 333 9.07 6.00 8.07
CA VAL A 333 9.65 6.82 7.01
C VAL A 333 8.89 6.50 5.73
N ASP A 334 8.07 7.42 5.29
CA ASP A 334 7.01 7.24 4.32
C ASP A 334 6.02 6.11 4.70
N THR A 335 4.79 6.28 4.31
CA THR A 335 3.69 5.37 4.63
C THR A 335 2.71 5.34 3.47
N GLY A 336 3.13 4.74 2.37
CA GLY A 336 2.27 4.56 1.19
C GLY A 336 1.08 3.65 1.46
N GLU A 337 0.25 3.47 0.45
CA GLU A 337 -0.94 2.64 0.54
C GLU A 337 -0.61 1.22 1.03
N GLY A 338 -1.38 0.70 1.97
CA GLY A 338 -1.23 -0.67 2.48
C GLY A 338 -0.09 -0.89 3.48
N THR A 339 0.64 0.15 3.90
CA THR A 339 1.78 0.04 4.85
C THR A 339 1.41 -0.69 6.15
N LEU A 340 0.23 -0.41 6.74
CA LEU A 340 -0.24 -1.13 7.93
C LEU A 340 -0.40 -2.63 7.67
N GLY A 341 -1.03 -3.00 6.55
CA GLY A 341 -1.20 -4.40 6.17
C GLY A 341 0.14 -5.11 5.91
N GLN A 342 1.10 -4.41 5.31
CA GLN A 342 2.45 -4.92 5.09
C GLN A 342 3.21 -5.11 6.41
N LEU A 343 3.06 -4.19 7.37
CA LEU A 343 3.64 -4.37 8.70
C LEU A 343 3.11 -5.63 9.38
N VAL A 344 1.78 -5.83 9.35
CA VAL A 344 1.15 -7.03 9.91
C VAL A 344 1.67 -8.30 9.22
N ARG A 345 1.84 -8.29 7.90
CA ARG A 345 2.43 -9.42 7.17
C ARG A 345 3.89 -9.67 7.53
N CYS A 346 4.64 -8.60 7.75
CA CYS A 346 6.07 -8.68 8.06
C CYS A 346 6.34 -9.29 9.44
N VAL A 347 5.59 -8.87 10.46
CA VAL A 347 5.92 -9.21 11.86
C VAL A 347 4.78 -9.89 12.64
N GLY A 348 3.60 -10.02 12.05
CA GLY A 348 2.38 -10.50 12.73
C GLY A 348 1.62 -9.38 13.43
N SER A 349 0.35 -9.63 13.76
CA SER A 349 -0.57 -8.61 14.30
C SER A 349 -0.11 -8.06 15.65
N GLU A 350 0.30 -8.92 16.57
CA GLU A 350 0.71 -8.52 17.91
C GLU A 350 1.99 -7.67 17.91
N ALA A 351 3.01 -8.10 17.17
CA ALA A 351 4.26 -7.35 17.05
C ALA A 351 4.06 -6.05 16.25
N ALA A 352 3.18 -6.03 15.25
CA ALA A 352 2.81 -4.82 14.53
C ALA A 352 2.15 -3.79 15.47
N ASP A 353 1.19 -4.23 16.29
CA ASP A 353 0.55 -3.39 17.30
C ASP A 353 1.56 -2.87 18.33
N ASP A 354 2.54 -3.69 18.71
CA ASP A 354 3.60 -3.28 19.64
C ASP A 354 4.52 -2.20 19.01
N ILE A 355 4.92 -2.37 17.76
CA ILE A 355 5.67 -1.35 17.01
C ILE A 355 4.88 -0.04 16.94
N ILE A 356 3.57 -0.12 16.67
CA ILE A 356 2.69 1.07 16.60
C ILE A 356 2.51 1.73 17.96
N ARG A 357 2.40 0.96 19.06
CA ARG A 357 2.34 1.55 20.44
C ARG A 357 3.62 2.32 20.78
N ARG A 358 4.77 1.82 20.33
CA ARG A 358 6.08 2.43 20.56
C ARG A 358 6.46 3.51 19.54
N LEU A 359 5.58 3.81 18.58
CA LEU A 359 5.80 4.84 17.56
C LEU A 359 6.04 6.20 18.22
N LYS A 360 7.13 6.89 17.83
CA LYS A 360 7.52 8.22 18.33
C LYS A 360 7.36 9.29 17.27
N CYS A 361 7.59 8.96 16.00
CA CYS A 361 7.54 9.91 14.92
C CYS A 361 7.16 9.21 13.59
N VAL A 362 6.44 9.92 12.74
CA VAL A 362 6.31 9.59 11.32
C VAL A 362 6.93 10.71 10.52
N TRP A 363 7.76 10.37 9.54
CA TRP A 363 8.37 11.33 8.63
C TRP A 363 7.94 11.02 7.18
N ILE A 364 7.46 12.02 6.45
CA ILE A 364 6.97 11.91 5.06
C ILE A 364 7.83 12.79 4.15
N SER A 365 8.36 12.19 3.08
CA SER A 365 9.30 12.83 2.14
C SER A 365 8.63 13.90 1.28
N HIS A 366 7.47 13.61 0.71
CA HIS A 366 6.75 14.49 -0.19
C HIS A 366 5.28 14.08 -0.36
N ILE A 367 4.53 14.81 -1.18
CA ILE A 367 3.06 14.70 -1.22
C ILE A 367 2.54 13.68 -2.25
N HIS A 368 3.35 12.90 -2.93
CA HIS A 368 2.82 11.86 -3.80
C HIS A 368 2.14 10.74 -3.00
N ALA A 369 1.06 10.19 -3.55
CA ALA A 369 0.18 9.28 -2.84
C ALA A 369 0.87 8.00 -2.34
N ASP A 370 1.81 7.50 -3.10
CA ASP A 370 2.62 6.31 -2.79
C ASP A 370 3.59 6.48 -1.60
N HIS A 371 3.63 7.68 -1.00
CA HIS A 371 4.45 7.97 0.17
C HIS A 371 3.64 8.31 1.44
N HIS A 372 2.34 8.66 1.33
CA HIS A 372 1.62 9.16 2.51
C HIS A 372 0.19 8.64 2.71
N VAL A 373 -0.45 8.05 1.70
CA VAL A 373 -1.88 7.69 1.77
C VAL A 373 -2.18 6.64 2.86
N GLY A 374 -1.22 5.82 3.24
CA GLY A 374 -1.35 4.87 4.36
C GLY A 374 -1.22 5.49 5.76
N LEU A 375 -0.76 6.76 5.86
CA LEU A 375 -0.54 7.43 7.15
C LEU A 375 -1.77 7.45 8.06
N PRO A 376 -2.97 7.81 7.59
CA PRO A 376 -4.15 7.81 8.45
C PRO A 376 -4.44 6.47 9.12
N SER A 377 -4.24 5.36 8.42
CA SER A 377 -4.45 4.01 8.97
C SER A 377 -3.48 3.69 10.12
N ILE A 378 -2.23 4.16 10.04
CA ILE A 378 -1.23 4.01 11.10
C ILE A 378 -1.64 4.84 12.32
N LEU A 379 -2.02 6.11 12.12
CA LEU A 379 -2.42 7.02 13.18
C LEU A 379 -3.71 6.55 13.87
N ALA A 380 -4.73 6.17 13.11
CA ALA A 380 -5.98 5.62 13.64
C ALA A 380 -5.73 4.33 14.43
N ARG A 381 -4.87 3.43 13.92
CA ARG A 381 -4.50 2.21 14.67
C ARG A 381 -3.77 2.53 15.96
N ARG A 382 -2.82 3.48 15.95
CA ARG A 382 -2.14 3.91 17.17
C ARG A 382 -3.12 4.45 18.19
N ARG A 383 -4.00 5.38 17.78
CA ARG A 383 -5.04 5.94 18.64
C ARG A 383 -5.92 4.85 19.25
N ALA A 384 -6.33 3.86 18.46
CA ALA A 384 -7.12 2.72 18.94
C ALA A 384 -6.37 1.86 19.98
N LEU A 385 -5.04 1.81 19.91
CA LEU A 385 -4.20 1.02 20.83
C LEU A 385 -3.79 1.77 22.09
N THR A 386 -3.65 3.09 22.04
CA THR A 386 -3.13 3.92 23.15
C THR A 386 -4.18 4.82 23.77
N GLY A 387 -5.33 5.02 23.10
CA GLY A 387 -6.31 6.02 23.47
C GLY A 387 -5.92 7.43 23.01
N ASP A 388 -6.79 8.39 23.29
CA ASP A 388 -6.65 9.81 22.98
C ASP A 388 -6.87 10.69 24.23
N GLY A 389 -6.69 10.08 25.41
CA GLY A 389 -6.81 10.79 26.69
C GLY A 389 -5.67 11.79 26.93
N ALA A 390 -5.86 12.67 27.91
CA ALA A 390 -4.88 13.69 28.29
C ALA A 390 -3.50 13.13 28.72
N GLU A 391 -3.42 11.83 28.99
CA GLU A 391 -2.18 11.16 29.39
C GLU A 391 -1.38 10.62 28.18
N THR A 392 -1.93 10.70 26.95
CA THR A 392 -1.29 10.19 25.75
C THR A 392 -0.84 11.34 24.85
N ASP A 393 0.46 11.49 24.65
CA ASP A 393 0.99 12.52 23.76
C ASP A 393 0.62 12.26 22.30
N PRO A 394 0.18 13.31 21.56
CA PRO A 394 -0.01 13.22 20.13
C PRO A 394 1.28 12.80 19.42
N ILE A 395 1.16 11.96 18.37
CA ILE A 395 2.32 11.53 17.60
C ILE A 395 2.85 12.66 16.74
N VAL A 396 4.16 12.82 16.69
CA VAL A 396 4.81 13.82 15.83
C VAL A 396 4.82 13.30 14.37
N VAL A 397 4.24 14.09 13.47
CA VAL A 397 4.27 13.85 12.03
C VAL A 397 5.06 14.96 11.38
N VAL A 398 6.26 14.65 10.89
CA VAL A 398 7.10 15.57 10.12
C VAL A 398 6.80 15.33 8.63
N GLY A 399 6.50 16.40 7.88
CA GLY A 399 6.18 16.23 6.47
C GLY A 399 6.18 17.55 5.69
N PRO A 400 5.99 17.49 4.36
CA PRO A 400 5.86 18.67 3.53
C PRO A 400 4.59 19.44 3.90
N LYS A 401 4.60 20.77 3.77
CA LYS A 401 3.47 21.63 4.15
C LYS A 401 2.13 21.20 3.53
N ASP A 402 2.17 20.63 2.34
CA ASP A 402 0.96 20.22 1.61
C ASP A 402 0.27 19.01 2.26
N LEU A 403 1.00 18.18 3.00
CA LEU A 403 0.47 17.06 3.77
C LEU A 403 -0.52 17.52 4.84
N ARG A 404 -0.33 18.72 5.38
CA ARG A 404 -1.21 19.36 6.35
C ARG A 404 -2.66 19.38 5.90
N ARG A 405 -2.89 19.77 4.64
CA ARG A 405 -4.25 19.82 4.07
C ARG A 405 -4.92 18.45 4.01
N PHE A 406 -4.16 17.43 3.63
CA PHE A 406 -4.64 16.05 3.59
C PHE A 406 -5.01 15.54 4.99
N LEU A 407 -4.12 15.75 5.97
CA LEU A 407 -4.36 15.33 7.36
C LEU A 407 -5.56 16.06 7.98
N ASN A 408 -5.73 17.35 7.73
CA ASN A 408 -6.90 18.10 8.18
C ASN A 408 -8.22 17.54 7.64
N ALA A 409 -8.25 17.26 6.34
CA ALA A 409 -9.44 16.71 5.71
C ALA A 409 -9.80 15.34 6.30
N TYR A 410 -8.81 14.51 6.59
CA TYR A 410 -9.03 13.19 7.18
C TYR A 410 -9.42 13.30 8.67
N ASN A 411 -8.75 14.16 9.44
CA ASN A 411 -9.02 14.37 10.87
C ASN A 411 -10.45 14.88 11.12
N ALA A 412 -11.07 15.56 10.15
CA ALA A 412 -12.46 15.99 10.24
C ALA A 412 -13.46 14.81 10.18
N VAL A 413 -13.03 13.65 9.66
CA VAL A 413 -13.82 12.42 9.58
C VAL A 413 -13.49 11.48 10.73
N GLU A 414 -12.19 11.28 10.99
CA GLU A 414 -11.68 10.41 12.03
C GLU A 414 -10.50 11.07 12.74
N PRO A 415 -10.58 11.33 14.06
CA PRO A 415 -9.51 11.95 14.82
C PRO A 415 -8.22 11.13 14.77
N LEU A 416 -7.10 11.74 14.41
CA LEU A 416 -5.82 11.07 14.21
C LEU A 416 -4.86 11.15 15.41
N HIS A 417 -5.14 12.04 16.36
CA HIS A 417 -4.31 12.27 17.55
C HIS A 417 -2.82 12.43 17.21
N ALA A 418 -2.52 13.40 16.36
CA ALA A 418 -1.18 13.66 15.87
C ALA A 418 -0.88 15.17 15.82
N ARG A 419 0.41 15.50 15.87
CA ARG A 419 0.96 16.86 15.81
C ARG A 419 1.83 16.99 14.58
N PHE A 420 1.51 17.96 13.72
CA PHE A 420 2.24 18.15 12.46
C PHE A 420 3.39 19.14 12.63
N VAL A 421 4.54 18.80 12.02
CA VAL A 421 5.72 19.67 11.89
C VAL A 421 6.12 19.74 10.42
N ASP A 422 6.32 20.94 9.88
CA ASP A 422 6.81 21.12 8.51
C ASP A 422 8.28 20.67 8.40
N CYS A 423 8.63 19.93 7.33
CA CYS A 423 10.01 19.52 7.05
C CYS A 423 11.02 20.67 7.09
N ARG A 424 10.61 21.88 6.75
CA ARG A 424 11.48 23.07 6.80
C ARG A 424 11.91 23.44 8.21
N ALA A 425 11.08 23.17 9.21
CA ALA A 425 11.41 23.39 10.63
C ALA A 425 12.45 22.39 11.15
N THR A 426 12.71 21.32 10.42
CA THR A 426 13.75 20.32 10.73
C THR A 426 14.97 20.44 9.83
N SER A 427 15.17 21.57 9.14
CA SER A 427 16.36 21.81 8.31
C SER A 427 17.64 21.86 9.15
N ASP A 428 18.77 21.64 8.53
CA ASP A 428 20.08 21.71 9.20
C ASP A 428 20.32 23.08 9.85
N ALA A 429 19.86 24.16 9.21
CA ALA A 429 19.93 25.51 9.73
C ALA A 429 19.09 25.72 11.00
N GLU A 430 17.92 25.10 11.09
CA GLU A 430 17.07 25.17 12.28
C GLU A 430 17.66 24.36 13.45
N TRP A 431 18.25 23.19 13.17
CA TRP A 431 18.98 22.41 14.17
C TRP A 431 20.22 23.11 14.69
N ALA A 432 20.87 23.97 13.87
CA ALA A 432 22.05 24.74 14.27
C ALA A 432 21.72 25.92 15.20
N LYS A 433 20.48 26.34 15.29
CA LYS A 433 20.03 27.37 16.24
C LYS A 433 19.97 26.73 17.64
N ASP A 434 21.06 26.82 18.39
CA ASP A 434 21.09 26.33 19.77
C ASP A 434 20.11 27.13 20.63
N GLY A 435 19.09 26.45 21.17
CA GLY A 435 18.42 26.74 22.46
C GLY A 435 17.81 28.10 22.73
N GLU A 436 17.95 29.10 21.90
CA GLU A 436 17.34 30.42 22.10
C GLU A 436 15.97 30.50 21.41
N GLY A 437 14.94 30.36 22.23
CA GLY A 437 13.58 30.73 21.85
C GLY A 437 12.81 29.64 21.12
N ALA A 438 12.31 28.64 21.81
CA ALA A 438 11.03 28.11 21.43
C ALA A 438 10.03 29.28 21.56
N ASP A 439 9.60 29.84 20.42
CA ASP A 439 8.49 30.77 20.41
C ASP A 439 7.29 30.03 20.99
N GLU A 440 6.93 30.36 22.24
CA GLU A 440 5.76 29.85 22.98
C GLU A 440 4.44 30.33 22.36
N ASP A 441 4.49 31.04 21.24
CA ASP A 441 3.34 31.61 20.54
C ASP A 441 2.72 30.70 19.50
N GLY A 442 2.63 29.40 19.78
CA GLY A 442 1.66 28.54 19.12
C GLY A 442 0.28 28.84 19.69
N GLU A 443 -0.58 29.60 19.03
CA GLU A 443 -2.00 29.63 19.37
C GLU A 443 -2.47 28.17 19.45
N GLY A 444 -2.88 27.73 20.64
CA GLY A 444 -3.36 26.39 20.90
C GLY A 444 -4.45 26.01 19.87
N ALA A 445 -4.39 24.81 19.34
CA ALA A 445 -5.38 24.31 18.40
C ALA A 445 -6.78 24.49 18.98
N LYS A 446 -7.70 25.02 18.19
CA LYS A 446 -9.11 25.07 18.56
C LYS A 446 -9.65 23.66 18.67
N GLU A 447 -10.61 23.45 19.55
CA GLU A 447 -11.26 22.14 19.75
C GLU A 447 -11.74 21.59 18.39
N GLY A 448 -11.19 20.43 17.97
CA GLY A 448 -11.45 19.81 16.66
C GLY A 448 -10.46 20.18 15.54
N GLU A 449 -9.51 21.09 15.76
CA GLU A 449 -8.41 21.36 14.83
C GLU A 449 -7.18 20.50 15.18
N PHE A 450 -6.42 20.16 14.16
CA PHE A 450 -5.14 19.48 14.30
C PHE A 450 -4.13 20.44 14.99
N ASP A 451 -3.36 19.97 15.97
CA ASP A 451 -2.29 20.76 16.57
C ASP A 451 -1.16 20.97 15.56
N TRP A 452 -1.03 22.21 15.09
CA TRP A 452 -0.09 22.61 14.06
C TRP A 452 1.20 23.24 14.60
N GLY A 453 1.60 22.90 15.78
CA GLY A 453 2.84 23.41 16.35
C GLY A 453 4.01 23.17 15.38
N ASP A 454 4.52 24.22 14.73
CA ASP A 454 5.71 24.15 13.87
C ASP A 454 7.00 24.08 14.74
N SER A 455 6.89 23.57 15.96
CA SER A 455 7.97 23.58 16.93
C SER A 455 8.95 22.42 16.70
N LEU A 456 10.20 22.74 16.39
CA LEU A 456 11.31 21.79 16.40
C LEU A 456 11.46 21.10 17.77
N GLY A 457 10.92 21.70 18.84
CA GLY A 457 10.89 21.14 20.19
C GLY A 457 10.27 19.74 20.23
N TYR A 458 9.12 19.54 19.59
CA TYR A 458 8.46 18.23 19.55
C TYR A 458 9.31 17.16 18.85
N VAL A 459 10.04 17.55 17.79
CA VAL A 459 10.95 16.63 17.10
C VAL A 459 12.17 16.33 17.97
N ARG A 460 12.68 17.31 18.72
CA ARG A 460 13.77 17.10 19.69
C ARG A 460 13.38 16.11 20.78
N ASP A 461 12.16 16.20 21.31
CA ASP A 461 11.64 15.27 22.30
C ASP A 461 11.50 13.85 21.75
N ALA A 462 10.97 13.72 20.53
CA ALA A 462 10.91 12.45 19.83
C ALA A 462 12.32 11.87 19.59
N CYS A 463 13.27 12.69 19.15
CA CYS A 463 14.67 12.29 18.98
C CYS A 463 15.30 11.85 20.30
N ALA A 464 15.10 12.59 21.39
CA ALA A 464 15.61 12.22 22.72
C ALA A 464 15.10 10.86 23.16
N SER A 465 13.78 10.59 22.98
CA SER A 465 13.15 9.30 23.28
C SER A 465 13.76 8.16 22.44
N LEU A 466 14.10 8.42 21.20
CA LEU A 466 14.70 7.47 20.25
C LEU A 466 16.22 7.33 20.41
N GLY A 467 16.85 8.14 21.26
CA GLY A 467 18.31 8.19 21.37
C GLY A 467 18.96 8.74 20.11
N LEU A 468 18.27 9.62 19.38
CA LEU A 468 18.79 10.34 18.23
C LEU A 468 19.36 11.70 18.66
N ARG A 469 20.44 12.10 18.04
CA ARG A 469 21.02 13.44 18.16
C ARG A 469 20.18 14.46 17.39
N ARG A 470 19.75 14.07 16.17
CA ARG A 470 18.94 14.91 15.29
C ARG A 470 18.23 14.12 14.20
N MET A 471 17.19 14.72 13.66
CA MET A 471 16.43 14.29 12.50
C MET A 471 16.32 15.48 11.54
N VAL A 472 17.00 15.42 10.40
CA VAL A 472 17.15 16.55 9.47
C VAL A 472 16.42 16.26 8.17
N SER A 473 15.60 17.23 7.73
CA SER A 473 14.99 17.21 6.39
C SER A 473 15.79 18.08 5.44
N THR A 474 16.32 17.46 4.37
CA THR A 474 17.16 18.12 3.36
C THR A 474 16.39 18.25 2.04
N PRO A 475 16.22 19.46 1.46
CA PRO A 475 15.53 19.62 0.17
C PRO A 475 16.20 18.84 -0.96
N VAL A 476 15.38 18.21 -1.83
CA VAL A 476 15.83 17.40 -2.96
C VAL A 476 15.18 17.80 -4.27
N VAL A 477 15.61 17.22 -5.39
CA VAL A 477 15.18 17.60 -6.73
C VAL A 477 14.10 16.64 -7.25
N HIS A 478 12.84 16.91 -6.88
CA HIS A 478 11.68 16.16 -7.34
C HIS A 478 10.46 17.06 -7.53
N CYS A 479 9.40 16.92 -6.78
CA CYS A 479 8.28 17.86 -6.76
C CYS A 479 8.56 19.04 -5.80
N ALA A 480 7.63 20.00 -5.75
CA ALA A 480 7.71 21.06 -4.74
C ALA A 480 7.65 20.47 -3.33
N HIS A 481 8.50 20.93 -2.43
CA HIS A 481 8.58 20.49 -1.04
C HIS A 481 8.86 18.96 -0.90
N ALA A 482 9.78 18.46 -1.72
CA ALA A 482 10.35 17.11 -1.56
C ALA A 482 11.64 17.18 -0.73
N PHE A 483 11.83 16.21 0.16
CA PHE A 483 12.93 16.18 1.11
C PHE A 483 13.53 14.77 1.22
N ALA A 484 14.82 14.73 1.54
CA ALA A 484 15.53 13.58 2.08
C ALA A 484 15.54 13.66 3.61
N LEU A 485 15.67 12.51 4.26
CA LEU A 485 15.78 12.38 5.71
C LEU A 485 17.19 11.98 6.12
N THR A 486 17.73 12.64 7.13
CA THR A 486 18.93 12.18 7.86
C THR A 486 18.56 11.97 9.32
N MET A 487 18.81 10.79 9.87
CA MET A 487 18.76 10.50 11.31
C MET A 487 20.16 10.12 11.80
N GLU A 488 20.59 10.76 12.88
CA GLU A 488 21.88 10.49 13.52
C GLU A 488 21.65 10.09 14.97
N SER A 489 22.18 8.94 15.36
CA SER A 489 22.11 8.49 16.76
C SER A 489 23.06 9.27 17.66
N ASN A 490 22.73 9.30 18.95
CA ASN A 490 23.64 9.83 19.95
C ASN A 490 24.95 9.02 20.02
N ALA A 491 26.06 9.70 20.19
CA ALA A 491 27.39 9.14 20.32
C ALA A 491 27.62 8.34 21.62
N THR A 492 26.70 8.39 22.54
CA THR A 492 26.86 7.83 23.91
C THR A 492 26.96 6.32 24.00
N CYS A 493 26.80 5.61 22.88
CA CYS A 493 26.82 4.13 22.83
C CYS A 493 28.18 3.56 22.42
N THR A 494 29.19 4.38 22.11
CA THR A 494 30.47 3.94 21.60
C THR A 494 31.64 4.56 22.36
N GLU A 495 32.72 3.78 22.59
CA GLU A 495 33.97 4.33 23.12
C GLU A 495 34.61 5.38 22.18
N SER A 496 34.28 5.33 20.87
CA SER A 496 34.74 6.28 19.85
C SER A 496 33.94 7.57 19.80
N GLY A 497 32.79 7.65 20.51
CA GLY A 497 31.93 8.81 20.45
C GLY A 497 31.15 8.95 19.12
N GLU A 498 31.17 7.93 18.25
CA GLU A 498 30.45 7.93 16.97
C GLU A 498 29.18 7.10 17.03
N GLY A 499 28.06 7.68 16.59
CA GLY A 499 26.79 7.01 16.42
C GLY A 499 26.62 6.44 15.01
N TRP A 500 25.50 5.76 14.77
CA TRP A 500 25.10 5.40 13.41
C TRP A 500 24.37 6.57 12.73
N LYS A 501 24.40 6.56 11.39
CA LYS A 501 23.74 7.55 10.54
C LYS A 501 22.90 6.84 9.47
N PHE A 502 21.58 7.06 9.52
CA PHE A 502 20.62 6.60 8.52
C PHE A 502 20.27 7.77 7.61
N VAL A 503 20.27 7.56 6.30
CA VAL A 503 19.82 8.54 5.31
C VAL A 503 18.84 7.88 4.35
N TYR A 504 17.73 8.56 4.08
CA TYR A 504 16.75 8.18 3.05
C TYR A 504 16.61 9.32 2.05
N SER A 505 16.77 9.01 0.76
CA SER A 505 16.79 10.03 -0.29
C SER A 505 15.42 10.70 -0.52
N GLY A 506 14.30 10.06 -0.15
CA GLY A 506 13.02 10.35 -0.79
C GLY A 506 13.13 10.12 -2.30
N ASP A 507 12.18 10.63 -3.06
CA ASP A 507 12.26 10.65 -4.52
C ASP A 507 13.09 11.84 -4.98
N THR A 508 14.05 11.60 -5.86
CA THR A 508 14.97 12.67 -6.30
C THR A 508 15.77 12.34 -7.54
N ARG A 509 16.07 13.35 -8.33
CA ARG A 509 17.25 13.32 -9.19
C ARG A 509 18.51 13.30 -8.34
N PRO A 510 19.62 12.70 -8.82
CA PRO A 510 20.90 12.86 -8.15
C PRO A 510 21.20 14.34 -7.92
N CYS A 511 21.49 14.69 -6.68
CA CYS A 511 21.81 16.07 -6.30
C CYS A 511 22.87 16.12 -5.20
N SER A 512 23.60 17.22 -5.15
CA SER A 512 24.67 17.41 -4.17
C SER A 512 24.14 17.39 -2.73
N SER A 513 22.94 17.88 -2.50
CA SER A 513 22.33 17.91 -1.17
C SER A 513 22.17 16.51 -0.57
N VAL A 514 21.70 15.53 -1.36
CA VAL A 514 21.61 14.12 -0.90
C VAL A 514 23.00 13.52 -0.72
N THR A 515 23.94 13.76 -1.65
CA THR A 515 25.30 13.25 -1.53
C THR A 515 25.99 13.76 -0.26
N GLU A 516 25.86 15.05 0.05
CA GLU A 516 26.40 15.65 1.27
C GLU A 516 25.69 15.12 2.53
N ALA A 517 24.35 15.05 2.51
CA ALA A 517 23.58 14.47 3.60
C ALA A 517 23.99 13.01 3.88
N ALA A 518 24.27 12.23 2.84
CA ALA A 518 24.67 10.83 2.95
C ALA A 518 26.17 10.62 3.22
N ARG A 519 26.98 11.66 3.28
CA ARG A 519 28.42 11.53 3.50
C ARG A 519 28.73 10.74 4.77
N GLY A 520 29.44 9.62 4.61
CA GLY A 520 29.81 8.71 5.70
C GLY A 520 28.59 8.04 6.38
N ALA A 521 27.44 7.97 5.72
CA ALA A 521 26.28 7.29 6.29
C ALA A 521 26.55 5.82 6.59
N THR A 522 26.05 5.33 7.71
CA THR A 522 26.02 3.88 8.01
C THR A 522 25.13 3.16 7.00
N VAL A 523 24.00 3.75 6.65
CA VAL A 523 23.14 3.27 5.59
C VAL A 523 22.49 4.43 4.85
N LEU A 524 22.59 4.39 3.52
CA LEU A 524 21.83 5.22 2.59
C LEU A 524 20.78 4.36 1.94
N VAL A 525 19.52 4.65 2.19
CA VAL A 525 18.39 4.10 1.43
C VAL A 525 18.07 5.09 0.30
N HIS A 526 18.24 4.67 -0.96
CA HIS A 526 18.12 5.56 -2.11
C HIS A 526 17.13 5.03 -3.13
N GLU A 527 16.30 5.93 -3.68
CA GLU A 527 15.43 5.60 -4.78
C GLU A 527 16.22 5.17 -6.02
N ALA A 528 15.68 4.23 -6.78
CA ALA A 528 16.24 3.72 -8.02
C ALA A 528 15.09 3.35 -8.97
N THR A 529 14.28 4.34 -9.28
CA THR A 529 13.00 4.17 -9.99
C THR A 529 13.21 3.68 -11.41
N PHE A 530 14.29 4.07 -12.08
CA PHE A 530 14.56 3.75 -13.46
C PHE A 530 15.79 2.87 -13.62
N GLU A 531 15.77 2.01 -14.65
CA GLU A 531 16.95 1.26 -15.08
C GLU A 531 17.95 2.15 -15.81
N ASP A 532 19.20 1.70 -15.85
CA ASP A 532 20.24 2.34 -16.67
C ASP A 532 19.85 2.26 -18.15
N GLY A 533 20.06 3.34 -18.87
CA GLY A 533 19.57 3.54 -20.23
C GLY A 533 18.23 4.30 -20.33
N MET A 534 17.59 4.58 -19.18
CA MET A 534 16.35 5.36 -19.10
C MET A 534 16.56 6.76 -18.51
N GLU A 535 17.74 7.34 -18.72
CA GLU A 535 18.13 8.64 -18.13
C GLU A 535 17.21 9.77 -18.56
N GLU A 536 16.72 9.76 -19.80
CA GLU A 536 15.79 10.80 -20.30
C GLU A 536 14.46 10.78 -19.52
N ASP A 537 13.90 9.60 -19.28
CA ASP A 537 12.68 9.43 -18.49
C ASP A 537 12.92 9.79 -17.01
N ALA A 538 14.06 9.39 -16.47
CA ALA A 538 14.48 9.73 -15.12
C ALA A 538 14.58 11.26 -14.94
N VAL A 539 15.19 11.97 -15.87
CA VAL A 539 15.25 13.45 -15.88
C VAL A 539 13.86 14.06 -15.98
N LYS A 540 13.03 13.58 -16.91
CA LYS A 540 11.68 14.10 -17.14
C LYS A 540 10.79 13.96 -15.93
N LYS A 541 10.87 12.83 -15.22
CA LYS A 541 10.08 12.54 -14.04
C LYS A 541 10.76 12.91 -12.72
N ARG A 542 12.00 13.40 -12.78
CA ARG A 542 12.81 13.79 -11.63
C ARG A 542 13.06 12.66 -10.64
N HIS A 543 13.45 11.51 -11.18
CA HIS A 543 13.89 10.34 -10.43
C HIS A 543 15.32 9.96 -10.79
N SER A 544 15.89 8.99 -10.10
CA SER A 544 17.22 8.44 -10.35
C SER A 544 17.14 7.13 -11.14
N THR A 545 18.17 6.87 -11.97
CA THR A 545 18.44 5.51 -12.44
C THR A 545 19.20 4.72 -11.37
N VAL A 546 19.25 3.40 -11.55
CA VAL A 546 19.99 2.50 -10.64
C VAL A 546 21.45 2.90 -10.56
N GLY A 547 22.14 3.10 -11.70
CA GLY A 547 23.55 3.50 -11.74
C GLY A 547 23.80 4.87 -11.13
N GLU A 548 22.87 5.82 -11.29
CA GLU A 548 22.94 7.13 -10.66
C GLU A 548 22.82 7.02 -9.13
N ALA A 549 21.92 6.18 -8.62
CA ALA A 549 21.76 5.93 -7.18
C ALA A 549 23.02 5.26 -6.58
N VAL A 550 23.58 4.28 -7.28
CA VAL A 550 24.85 3.64 -6.91
C VAL A 550 25.99 4.67 -6.83
N LYS A 551 26.04 5.57 -7.83
CA LYS A 551 27.05 6.64 -7.86
C LYS A 551 26.92 7.59 -6.66
N VAL A 552 25.71 7.99 -6.30
CA VAL A 552 25.46 8.84 -5.12
C VAL A 552 26.00 8.16 -3.85
N GLY A 553 25.69 6.87 -3.66
CA GLY A 553 26.19 6.10 -2.51
C GLY A 553 27.72 5.99 -2.45
N ASN A 554 28.36 5.83 -3.62
CA ASN A 554 29.82 5.77 -3.74
C ASN A 554 30.47 7.14 -3.45
N ASP A 555 29.95 8.21 -4.05
CA ASP A 555 30.44 9.60 -3.86
C ASP A 555 30.28 10.04 -2.39
N ALA A 556 29.19 9.62 -1.74
CA ALA A 556 28.94 9.84 -0.32
C ALA A 556 29.82 8.98 0.60
N ARG A 557 30.51 7.96 0.09
CA ARG A 557 31.20 6.95 0.89
C ARG A 557 30.30 6.32 1.95
N ALA A 558 29.02 6.07 1.61
CA ALA A 558 28.11 5.37 2.49
C ALA A 558 28.61 3.94 2.75
N TYR A 559 28.55 3.46 4.01
CA TYR A 559 28.96 2.09 4.33
C TYR A 559 28.10 1.07 3.59
N ARG A 560 26.77 1.29 3.56
CA ARG A 560 25.84 0.51 2.73
C ARG A 560 24.86 1.43 2.02
N THR A 561 24.62 1.13 0.74
CA THR A 561 23.54 1.74 -0.04
C THR A 561 22.50 0.68 -0.34
N VAL A 562 21.26 0.91 0.06
CA VAL A 562 20.14 0.01 -0.18
C VAL A 562 19.19 0.69 -1.17
N LEU A 563 19.05 0.11 -2.35
CA LEU A 563 18.20 0.63 -3.42
C LEU A 563 16.76 0.25 -3.18
N THR A 564 15.84 1.19 -3.43
CA THR A 564 14.39 1.03 -3.24
C THR A 564 13.61 1.80 -4.30
N HIS A 565 12.28 1.82 -4.21
CA HIS A 565 11.37 2.63 -5.06
C HIS A 565 11.45 2.25 -6.54
N PHE A 566 11.42 0.94 -6.84
CA PHE A 566 11.55 0.43 -8.20
C PHE A 566 10.27 0.58 -9.01
N SER A 567 10.40 0.99 -10.26
CA SER A 567 9.27 0.97 -11.20
C SER A 567 8.81 -0.47 -11.45
N GLN A 568 7.49 -0.63 -11.52
CA GLN A 568 6.83 -1.92 -11.78
C GLN A 568 7.10 -2.50 -13.17
N ARG A 569 7.69 -1.70 -14.07
CA ARG A 569 7.97 -2.07 -15.46
C ARG A 569 9.24 -2.89 -15.64
N TYR A 570 10.07 -2.96 -14.60
CA TYR A 570 11.41 -3.53 -14.67
C TYR A 570 11.53 -4.85 -13.93
N PRO A 571 12.64 -5.59 -14.14
CA PRO A 571 12.87 -6.89 -13.51
C PRO A 571 12.74 -6.85 -11.99
N LYS A 572 12.40 -7.98 -11.43
CA LYS A 572 12.26 -8.15 -9.97
C LYS A 572 13.53 -7.78 -9.21
N VAL A 573 14.69 -7.96 -9.83
CA VAL A 573 16.00 -7.59 -9.30
C VAL A 573 16.74 -6.77 -10.36
N PRO A 574 17.10 -5.51 -10.10
CA PRO A 574 17.74 -4.66 -11.09
C PRO A 574 19.14 -5.19 -11.46
N VAL A 575 19.52 -4.99 -12.72
CA VAL A 575 20.86 -5.28 -13.21
C VAL A 575 21.68 -3.98 -13.21
N PHE A 576 22.79 -3.95 -12.51
CA PHE A 576 23.71 -2.81 -12.47
C PHE A 576 25.15 -3.26 -12.33
N LYS A 577 26.07 -2.41 -12.74
CA LYS A 577 27.53 -2.62 -12.64
C LYS A 577 28.08 -1.83 -11.45
N GLY A 578 29.06 -2.38 -10.77
CA GLY A 578 29.70 -1.77 -9.62
C GLY A 578 28.87 -1.92 -8.35
N GLY A 579 29.44 -1.54 -7.21
CA GLY A 579 28.71 -1.48 -5.96
C GLY A 579 28.89 -2.67 -5.05
N THR A 580 30.16 -2.95 -4.64
CA THR A 580 30.44 -3.94 -3.57
C THR A 580 29.71 -3.62 -2.25
N ARG A 581 29.21 -2.38 -2.10
CA ARG A 581 28.51 -1.86 -0.92
C ARG A 581 27.02 -1.71 -1.13
N VAL A 582 26.49 -2.14 -2.28
CA VAL A 582 25.11 -1.90 -2.68
C VAL A 582 24.27 -3.15 -2.51
N GLY A 583 23.09 -3.00 -1.96
CA GLY A 583 22.03 -4.01 -1.91
C GLY A 583 20.71 -3.50 -2.45
N VAL A 584 19.77 -4.39 -2.63
CA VAL A 584 18.43 -4.14 -3.14
C VAL A 584 17.41 -4.46 -2.06
N ALA A 585 16.50 -3.53 -1.81
CA ALA A 585 15.38 -3.76 -0.90
C ALA A 585 14.28 -4.58 -1.58
N PHE A 586 13.64 -5.41 -0.78
CA PHE A 586 12.45 -6.17 -1.14
C PHE A 586 11.37 -5.94 -0.10
N ASP A 587 10.13 -6.09 -0.50
CA ASP A 587 9.01 -6.03 0.44
C ASP A 587 9.15 -7.08 1.53
N LEU A 588 8.84 -6.69 2.77
CA LEU A 588 8.97 -7.48 4.00
C LEU A 588 10.42 -7.83 4.38
N MET A 589 11.43 -7.24 3.73
CA MET A 589 12.83 -7.38 4.10
C MET A 589 13.09 -6.74 5.46
N ARG A 590 13.86 -7.43 6.30
CA ARG A 590 14.27 -6.97 7.63
C ARG A 590 15.78 -6.90 7.70
N LEU A 591 16.31 -5.74 8.01
CA LEU A 591 17.75 -5.52 8.14
C LEU A 591 18.10 -5.11 9.57
N ASP A 592 18.47 -6.07 10.38
CA ASP A 592 19.17 -5.78 11.64
C ASP A 592 20.47 -5.03 11.36
N PHE A 593 20.72 -3.97 12.11
CA PHE A 593 21.91 -3.14 11.90
C PHE A 593 23.19 -3.92 12.09
N LYS A 594 23.27 -4.79 13.11
CA LYS A 594 24.49 -5.54 13.45
C LYS A 594 24.74 -6.72 12.53
N THR A 595 23.74 -7.50 12.22
CA THR A 595 23.89 -8.79 11.54
C THR A 595 23.44 -8.79 10.09
N GLY A 596 22.41 -8.02 9.74
CA GLY A 596 21.82 -7.97 8.41
C GLY A 596 22.49 -6.94 7.51
N LEU A 597 22.60 -5.68 7.97
CA LEU A 597 23.10 -4.58 7.16
C LEU A 597 24.51 -4.82 6.57
N PRO A 598 25.49 -5.37 7.29
CA PRO A 598 26.80 -5.66 6.72
C PRO A 598 26.77 -6.62 5.53
N ARG A 599 25.81 -7.55 5.50
CA ARG A 599 25.71 -8.66 4.54
C ARG A 599 24.85 -8.35 3.31
N VAL A 600 24.11 -7.23 3.32
CA VAL A 600 23.16 -6.86 2.24
C VAL A 600 23.75 -7.01 0.83
N PRO A 601 24.99 -6.58 0.53
CA PRO A 601 25.53 -6.74 -0.82
C PRO A 601 25.72 -8.21 -1.24
N SER A 602 25.89 -9.12 -0.28
CA SER A 602 26.12 -10.55 -0.55
C SER A 602 24.85 -11.28 -1.02
N PHE A 603 23.68 -10.68 -0.86
CA PHE A 603 22.42 -11.30 -1.27
C PHE A 603 22.11 -11.11 -2.76
N LEU A 604 22.79 -10.16 -3.43
CA LEU A 604 22.39 -9.69 -4.75
C LEU A 604 22.42 -10.78 -5.84
N ASP A 605 23.53 -11.53 -5.92
CA ASP A 605 23.69 -12.56 -6.95
C ASP A 605 22.76 -13.75 -6.71
N ALA A 606 22.57 -14.13 -5.44
CA ALA A 606 21.59 -15.15 -5.09
C ALA A 606 20.16 -14.68 -5.40
N ALA A 607 19.82 -13.43 -5.10
CA ALA A 607 18.51 -12.88 -5.42
C ALA A 607 18.25 -12.83 -6.94
N ARG A 608 19.23 -12.50 -7.75
CA ARG A 608 19.15 -12.53 -9.22
C ARG A 608 18.90 -13.95 -9.74
N SER A 609 19.58 -14.95 -9.19
CA SER A 609 19.40 -16.34 -9.63
C SER A 609 18.02 -16.91 -9.32
N LEU A 610 17.26 -16.31 -8.39
CA LEU A 610 15.87 -16.72 -8.09
C LEU A 610 14.87 -16.36 -9.18
N PHE A 611 15.22 -15.37 -10.00
CA PHE A 611 14.36 -14.81 -11.04
C PHE A 611 15.17 -14.72 -12.32
N PRO A 612 15.57 -15.88 -12.94
CA PRO A 612 16.13 -15.84 -14.27
C PRO A 612 15.15 -15.10 -15.18
N GLU A 613 15.67 -14.28 -16.08
CA GLU A 613 14.85 -13.59 -17.07
C GLU A 613 13.97 -14.66 -17.73
N GLU A 614 12.68 -14.66 -17.41
CA GLU A 614 11.70 -15.33 -18.23
C GLU A 614 11.80 -14.55 -19.55
N GLU A 615 12.29 -15.20 -20.64
CA GLU A 615 12.01 -14.72 -21.99
C GLU A 615 10.55 -14.34 -21.96
N GLU A 616 10.26 -13.04 -22.15
CA GLU A 616 8.89 -12.55 -22.21
C GLU A 616 8.19 -13.39 -23.27
N ALA A 617 7.49 -14.43 -22.83
CA ALA A 617 6.44 -15.00 -23.64
C ALA A 617 5.50 -13.81 -23.86
N GLU A 618 5.55 -13.22 -25.04
CA GLU A 618 4.67 -12.17 -25.51
C GLU A 618 3.27 -12.54 -25.02
N ALA A 619 2.81 -11.84 -23.99
CA ALA A 619 1.42 -11.91 -23.64
C ALA A 619 0.68 -11.53 -24.93
N PRO A 620 -0.25 -12.36 -25.41
CA PRO A 620 -0.97 -12.02 -26.62
C PRO A 620 -1.51 -10.62 -26.39
N GLU A 621 -1.13 -9.69 -27.27
CA GLU A 621 -1.68 -8.36 -27.31
C GLU A 621 -3.19 -8.52 -27.23
N THR A 622 -3.76 -8.29 -26.06
CA THR A 622 -5.19 -8.04 -25.97
C THR A 622 -5.35 -6.77 -26.77
N GLU A 623 -5.77 -6.92 -28.01
CA GLU A 623 -6.28 -5.83 -28.82
C GLU A 623 -7.10 -4.95 -27.90
N THR A 624 -6.56 -3.82 -27.54
CA THR A 624 -7.33 -2.74 -26.94
C THR A 624 -8.35 -2.37 -28.01
N ALA A 625 -9.53 -2.92 -27.84
CA ALA A 625 -10.67 -2.48 -28.62
C ALA A 625 -10.80 -0.96 -28.42
N PRO A 626 -11.02 -0.20 -29.48
CA PRO A 626 -11.06 1.24 -29.51
C PRO A 626 -12.16 1.86 -28.65
#